data_76f7b794a0ed6d68d193894a3f95fd72
#
_entry.id   76f7b794a0ed6d68d193894a3f95fd72
#
_cell.length_a   1.000
_cell.length_b   1.000
_cell.length_c   1.000
_cell.angle_alpha   90.00
_cell.angle_beta   90.00
_cell.angle_gamma   90.00
#
_symmetry.space_group_name_H-M   'P 1'
#
loop_
_entity.id
_entity.type
_entity.pdbx_description
1 polymer ?
#
loop_
_entity_poly.entity_id
_entity_poly.type
_entity_poly.pdbx_seq_one_letter_code
_entity_poly.pdbx_strand_id
1 'polypeptide(L)'
;MKEDLFLVSQVCKVCGISRSTALRLESKGLLTPAYCDKKSGYRYYDNHNINKIFQIKAFQEMGLQYDDILEFYSMGGNSSGLVKKLEQRLALLSRTVNEMRLWNDNKKHLSCELIELPDYVCYAREFTGTSFDDEYRDMYGLCTEAFKKGYRMIATEPMFIIQKRDDFFVGGAGIEELNYVCCIPLEPDCASEETTVIPGGKALSILYYGDYKSIRELAPALLLEKMKELNLKPAGYLRGLCLIAPYMGKEIDPDKFVTRYVLPVKE
;
A
#
# COMPACT_ATOMS: atom_id res chain seq x y z
N MET A 1 27.98 8.42 -43.25
CA MET A 1 27.00 7.78 -42.37
C MET A 1 27.25 8.15 -40.86
N LYS A 2 27.31 9.45 -40.55
CA LYS A 2 27.33 9.99 -39.19
C LYS A 2 26.22 11.01 -38.97
N GLU A 3 25.29 11.14 -39.93
CA GLU A 3 24.31 12.26 -39.95
C GLU A 3 23.17 12.08 -38.93
N ASP A 4 22.95 10.88 -38.36
CA ASP A 4 21.82 10.57 -37.46
C ASP A 4 22.26 10.23 -36.05
N LEU A 5 23.48 10.64 -35.63
CA LEU A 5 23.98 10.37 -34.29
C LEU A 5 24.04 11.63 -33.42
N PHE A 6 23.51 11.55 -32.23
CA PHE A 6 23.36 12.66 -31.30
C PHE A 6 24.21 12.43 -30.01
N LEU A 7 24.80 13.50 -29.50
CA LEU A 7 25.47 13.48 -28.22
C LEU A 7 24.44 13.35 -27.08
N VAL A 8 24.86 12.83 -25.94
CA VAL A 8 24.00 12.70 -24.74
C VAL A 8 23.32 14.01 -24.35
N SER A 9 24.00 15.16 -24.50
CA SER A 9 23.43 16.48 -24.18
C SER A 9 22.27 16.87 -25.11
N GLN A 10 22.37 16.51 -26.40
CA GLN A 10 21.30 16.74 -27.37
C GLN A 10 20.10 15.85 -27.09
N VAL A 11 20.35 14.56 -26.85
CA VAL A 11 19.29 13.59 -26.46
C VAL A 11 18.58 14.00 -25.18
N CYS A 12 19.34 14.37 -24.14
CA CYS A 12 18.77 14.84 -22.88
C CYS A 12 17.85 16.06 -23.08
N LYS A 13 18.29 17.02 -23.91
CA LYS A 13 17.49 18.22 -24.24
C LYS A 13 16.19 17.86 -24.98
N VAL A 14 16.27 17.01 -25.99
CA VAL A 14 15.11 16.61 -26.80
C VAL A 14 14.14 15.75 -25.99
N CYS A 15 14.64 14.77 -25.24
CA CYS A 15 13.81 13.86 -24.45
C CYS A 15 13.33 14.46 -23.12
N GLY A 16 13.81 15.65 -22.73
CA GLY A 16 13.46 16.28 -21.46
C GLY A 16 13.89 15.44 -20.25
N ILE A 17 15.11 14.86 -20.31
CA ILE A 17 15.68 14.06 -19.21
C ILE A 17 17.03 14.65 -18.76
N SER A 18 17.43 14.36 -17.53
CA SER A 18 18.74 14.73 -17.04
C SER A 18 19.83 13.77 -17.55
N ARG A 19 21.08 14.22 -17.55
CA ARG A 19 22.24 13.36 -17.86
C ARG A 19 22.35 12.18 -16.91
N SER A 20 22.04 12.39 -15.62
CA SER A 20 22.01 11.32 -14.62
C SER A 20 20.93 10.29 -14.91
N THR A 21 19.77 10.72 -15.44
CA THR A 21 18.72 9.81 -15.89
C THR A 21 19.20 8.96 -17.07
N ALA A 22 19.83 9.55 -18.09
CA ALA A 22 20.37 8.80 -19.21
C ALA A 22 21.40 7.74 -18.76
N LEU A 23 22.33 8.11 -17.87
CA LEU A 23 23.31 7.19 -17.30
C LEU A 23 22.65 6.07 -16.48
N ARG A 24 21.58 6.38 -15.74
CA ARG A 24 20.80 5.37 -14.99
C ARG A 24 20.10 4.39 -15.90
N LEU A 25 19.53 4.86 -17.03
CA LEU A 25 18.93 3.98 -18.03
C LEU A 25 19.98 3.03 -18.64
N GLU A 26 21.20 3.52 -18.90
CA GLU A 26 22.31 2.68 -19.36
C GLU A 26 22.72 1.64 -18.31
N SER A 27 22.90 2.06 -17.06
CA SER A 27 23.30 1.17 -15.97
C SER A 27 22.24 0.07 -15.69
N LYS A 28 20.98 0.35 -15.95
CA LYS A 28 19.87 -0.59 -15.86
C LYS A 28 19.68 -1.47 -17.11
N GLY A 29 20.50 -1.30 -18.16
CA GLY A 29 20.37 -2.04 -19.42
C GLY A 29 19.18 -1.62 -20.29
N LEU A 30 18.48 -0.55 -19.93
CA LEU A 30 17.33 -0.02 -20.66
C LEU A 30 17.74 0.84 -21.86
N LEU A 31 18.95 1.38 -21.87
CA LEU A 31 19.49 2.19 -22.94
C LEU A 31 20.90 1.70 -23.27
N THR A 32 21.18 1.54 -24.56
CA THR A 32 22.54 1.24 -25.05
C THR A 32 22.91 2.26 -26.11
N PRO A 33 24.01 3.03 -25.96
CA PRO A 33 24.44 3.94 -27.00
C PRO A 33 24.63 3.24 -28.35
N ALA A 34 24.17 3.87 -29.44
CA ALA A 34 24.37 3.35 -30.78
C ALA A 34 25.85 3.28 -31.18
N TYR A 35 26.65 4.19 -30.61
CA TYR A 35 28.10 4.23 -30.86
C TYR A 35 28.85 4.82 -29.64
N CYS A 36 29.98 4.23 -29.30
CA CYS A 36 30.93 4.77 -28.32
C CYS A 36 32.27 5.00 -28.99
N ASP A 37 32.75 6.23 -28.97
CA ASP A 37 34.08 6.56 -29.51
C ASP A 37 35.15 6.06 -28.54
N LYS A 38 35.96 5.11 -28.98
CA LYS A 38 37.01 4.48 -28.19
C LYS A 38 38.16 5.45 -27.78
N LYS A 39 38.35 6.55 -28.53
CA LYS A 39 39.42 7.50 -28.26
C LYS A 39 39.01 8.57 -27.27
N SER A 40 37.81 9.12 -27.44
CA SER A 40 37.32 10.23 -26.63
C SER A 40 36.40 9.77 -25.49
N GLY A 41 35.87 8.55 -25.53
CA GLY A 41 34.89 8.05 -24.60
C GLY A 41 33.48 8.62 -24.80
N TYR A 42 33.27 9.44 -25.86
CA TYR A 42 31.95 10.01 -26.12
C TYR A 42 30.97 8.96 -26.58
N ARG A 43 29.74 9.07 -26.06
CA ARG A 43 28.58 8.22 -26.36
C ARG A 43 27.65 8.95 -27.33
N TYR A 44 27.26 8.22 -28.36
CA TYR A 44 26.35 8.71 -29.39
C TYR A 44 25.11 7.83 -29.45
N TYR A 45 23.97 8.45 -29.68
CA TYR A 45 22.65 7.83 -29.69
C TYR A 45 21.98 8.13 -31.03
N ASP A 46 21.14 7.22 -31.46
CA ASP A 46 20.36 7.36 -32.69
C ASP A 46 18.87 7.61 -32.42
N ASN A 47 18.07 7.67 -33.46
CA ASN A 47 16.62 7.84 -33.35
C ASN A 47 15.93 6.68 -32.62
N HIS A 48 16.46 5.45 -32.70
CA HIS A 48 15.91 4.32 -31.92
C HIS A 48 16.09 4.54 -30.42
N ASN A 49 17.23 5.03 -30.01
CA ASN A 49 17.50 5.40 -28.63
C ASN A 49 16.53 6.49 -28.13
N ILE A 50 16.31 7.53 -28.95
CA ILE A 50 15.38 8.63 -28.63
C ILE A 50 13.97 8.09 -28.44
N ASN A 51 13.47 7.29 -29.37
CA ASN A 51 12.14 6.69 -29.29
C ASN A 51 12.00 5.76 -28.09
N LYS A 52 13.03 4.98 -27.78
CA LYS A 52 13.05 4.11 -26.61
C LYS A 52 12.97 4.90 -25.31
N ILE A 53 13.67 6.04 -25.21
CA ILE A 53 13.56 6.94 -24.05
C ILE A 53 12.15 7.48 -23.90
N PHE A 54 11.49 7.91 -24.98
CA PHE A 54 10.11 8.36 -24.92
C PHE A 54 9.15 7.25 -24.45
N GLN A 55 9.34 6.03 -24.95
CA GLN A 55 8.53 4.89 -24.53
C GLN A 55 8.74 4.56 -23.03
N ILE A 56 10.00 4.58 -22.57
CA ILE A 56 10.33 4.39 -21.14
C ILE A 56 9.65 5.47 -20.29
N LYS A 57 9.70 6.74 -20.71
CA LYS A 57 9.01 7.82 -19.99
C LYS A 57 7.50 7.60 -19.93
N ALA A 58 6.88 7.25 -21.05
CA ALA A 58 5.45 6.96 -21.07
C ALA A 58 5.08 5.83 -20.10
N PHE A 59 5.85 4.74 -20.05
CA PHE A 59 5.65 3.67 -19.07
C PHE A 59 5.82 4.16 -17.62
N GLN A 60 6.81 5.02 -17.38
CA GLN A 60 6.99 5.60 -16.05
C GLN A 60 5.86 6.54 -15.64
N GLU A 61 5.30 7.31 -16.57
CA GLU A 61 4.12 8.15 -16.32
C GLU A 61 2.89 7.30 -15.99
N MET A 62 2.78 6.10 -16.56
CA MET A 62 1.78 5.09 -16.15
C MET A 62 2.11 4.45 -14.79
N GLY A 63 3.28 4.77 -14.19
CA GLY A 63 3.72 4.31 -12.89
C GLY A 63 4.44 2.97 -12.88
N LEU A 64 4.89 2.49 -14.04
CA LEU A 64 5.73 1.29 -14.13
C LEU A 64 7.16 1.59 -13.69
N GLN A 65 7.77 0.63 -13.03
CA GLN A 65 9.16 0.74 -12.57
C GLN A 65 10.14 0.30 -13.66
N TYR A 66 11.42 0.65 -13.52
CA TYR A 66 12.43 0.26 -14.50
C TYR A 66 12.52 -1.25 -14.71
N ASP A 67 12.34 -2.02 -13.66
CA ASP A 67 12.44 -3.48 -13.72
C ASP A 67 11.26 -4.09 -14.51
N ASP A 68 10.04 -3.51 -14.39
CA ASP A 68 8.88 -3.87 -15.19
C ASP A 68 9.10 -3.59 -16.68
N ILE A 69 9.71 -2.45 -16.97
CA ILE A 69 10.03 -2.02 -18.34
C ILE A 69 11.14 -2.90 -18.93
N LEU A 70 12.13 -3.28 -18.13
CA LEU A 70 13.19 -4.17 -18.55
C LEU A 70 12.66 -5.57 -18.87
N GLU A 71 11.76 -6.10 -18.03
CA GLU A 71 11.07 -7.37 -18.26
C GLU A 71 10.31 -7.34 -19.61
N PHE A 72 9.55 -6.28 -19.85
CA PHE A 72 8.83 -6.09 -21.12
C PHE A 72 9.76 -6.19 -22.35
N TYR A 73 10.89 -5.48 -22.32
CA TYR A 73 11.86 -5.54 -23.43
C TYR A 73 12.55 -6.89 -23.53
N SER A 74 12.87 -7.53 -22.41
CA SER A 74 13.52 -8.86 -22.39
C SER A 74 12.60 -9.96 -22.93
N MET A 75 11.28 -9.80 -22.80
CA MET A 75 10.26 -10.70 -23.34
C MET A 75 9.82 -10.33 -24.78
N GLY A 76 10.63 -9.56 -25.50
CA GLY A 76 10.35 -9.18 -26.89
C GLY A 76 9.11 -8.30 -27.07
N GLY A 77 8.74 -7.51 -26.06
CA GLY A 77 7.58 -6.61 -26.09
C GLY A 77 6.26 -7.29 -25.68
N ASN A 78 6.31 -8.43 -25.00
CA ASN A 78 5.10 -9.05 -24.45
C ASN A 78 4.56 -8.20 -23.30
N SER A 79 3.34 -7.66 -23.47
CA SER A 79 2.71 -6.72 -22.54
C SER A 79 1.90 -7.36 -21.43
N SER A 80 1.76 -8.70 -21.38
CA SER A 80 0.87 -9.38 -20.43
C SER A 80 1.21 -9.07 -18.95
N GLY A 81 2.50 -9.03 -18.62
CA GLY A 81 2.97 -8.65 -17.28
C GLY A 81 2.65 -7.20 -16.93
N LEU A 82 2.83 -6.27 -17.90
CA LEU A 82 2.51 -4.86 -17.72
C LEU A 82 1.01 -4.63 -17.54
N VAL A 83 0.17 -5.31 -18.34
CA VAL A 83 -1.30 -5.24 -18.21
C VAL A 83 -1.73 -5.63 -16.81
N LYS A 84 -1.28 -6.78 -16.31
CA LYS A 84 -1.59 -7.23 -14.95
C LYS A 84 -1.21 -6.21 -13.88
N LYS A 85 -0.02 -5.61 -13.97
CA LYS A 85 0.44 -4.58 -13.03
C LYS A 85 -0.39 -3.30 -13.11
N LEU A 86 -0.75 -2.87 -14.31
CA LEU A 86 -1.60 -1.70 -14.50
C LEU A 86 -3.03 -1.93 -13.99
N GLU A 87 -3.59 -3.12 -14.17
CA GLU A 87 -4.89 -3.50 -13.61
C GLU A 87 -4.89 -3.48 -12.08
N GLN A 88 -3.85 -4.03 -11.46
CA GLN A 88 -3.67 -3.97 -10.00
C GLN A 88 -3.57 -2.51 -9.50
N ARG A 89 -2.82 -1.68 -10.20
CA ARG A 89 -2.69 -0.25 -9.88
C ARG A 89 -4.01 0.50 -10.08
N LEU A 90 -4.74 0.21 -11.15
CA LEU A 90 -6.06 0.79 -11.40
C LEU A 90 -7.04 0.43 -10.27
N ALA A 91 -7.06 -0.82 -9.84
CA ALA A 91 -7.90 -1.27 -8.73
C ALA A 91 -7.56 -0.53 -7.43
N LEU A 92 -6.26 -0.38 -7.12
CA LEU A 92 -5.81 0.36 -5.96
C LEU A 92 -6.22 1.85 -6.03
N LEU A 93 -5.96 2.51 -7.15
CA LEU A 93 -6.33 3.93 -7.33
C LEU A 93 -7.85 4.14 -7.27
N SER A 94 -8.64 3.24 -7.87
CA SER A 94 -10.10 3.31 -7.84
C SER A 94 -10.61 3.19 -6.40
N ARG A 95 -10.05 2.27 -5.61
CA ARG A 95 -10.35 2.14 -4.18
C ARG A 95 -10.03 3.44 -3.43
N THR A 96 -8.82 3.97 -3.61
CA THR A 96 -8.37 5.20 -2.94
C THR A 96 -9.24 6.41 -3.31
N VAL A 97 -9.58 6.56 -4.60
CA VAL A 97 -10.47 7.66 -5.06
C VAL A 97 -11.85 7.55 -4.42
N ASN A 98 -12.42 6.35 -4.34
CA ASN A 98 -13.72 6.13 -3.71
C ASN A 98 -13.66 6.45 -2.20
N GLU A 99 -12.59 6.03 -1.52
CA GLU A 99 -12.35 6.39 -0.12
C GLU A 99 -12.27 7.91 0.06
N MET A 100 -11.48 8.61 -0.76
CA MET A 100 -11.35 10.07 -0.71
C MET A 100 -12.67 10.81 -1.03
N ARG A 101 -13.49 10.27 -1.93
CA ARG A 101 -14.83 10.85 -2.19
C ARG A 101 -15.73 10.74 -0.98
N LEU A 102 -15.72 9.58 -0.30
CA LEU A 102 -16.44 9.40 0.95
C LEU A 102 -15.93 10.37 2.04
N TRP A 103 -14.62 10.69 2.07
CA TRP A 103 -14.08 11.71 2.99
C TRP A 103 -14.68 13.10 2.78
N ASN A 104 -14.90 13.49 1.52
CA ASN A 104 -15.43 14.81 1.20
C ASN A 104 -16.94 14.95 1.41
N ASP A 105 -17.69 13.85 1.29
CA ASP A 105 -19.15 13.91 1.34
C ASP A 105 -19.73 14.10 2.75
N ASN A 106 -18.89 14.11 3.82
CA ASN A 106 -19.28 14.31 5.22
C ASN A 106 -20.56 13.55 5.66
N LYS A 107 -21.02 12.62 4.85
CA LYS A 107 -22.21 11.82 5.13
C LYS A 107 -21.81 10.61 5.94
N LYS A 108 -22.30 10.52 7.17
CA LYS A 108 -22.23 9.37 8.06
C LYS A 108 -22.99 8.14 7.49
N HIS A 109 -22.78 7.81 6.24
CA HIS A 109 -23.30 6.56 5.69
C HIS A 109 -22.24 5.49 5.93
N LEU A 110 -22.39 4.82 7.06
CA LEU A 110 -21.65 3.59 7.32
C LEU A 110 -22.21 2.51 6.40
N SER A 111 -21.42 2.09 5.41
CA SER A 111 -21.69 0.89 4.61
C SER A 111 -20.88 -0.27 5.12
N CYS A 112 -21.50 -1.45 5.15
CA CYS A 112 -20.78 -2.69 5.45
C CYS A 112 -20.69 -3.52 4.16
N GLU A 113 -19.49 -3.78 3.70
CA GLU A 113 -19.21 -4.44 2.42
C GLU A 113 -18.44 -5.74 2.64
N LEU A 114 -18.70 -6.73 1.78
CA LEU A 114 -17.89 -7.95 1.72
C LEU A 114 -16.69 -7.68 0.82
N ILE A 115 -15.49 -7.91 1.36
CA ILE A 115 -14.21 -7.71 0.66
C ILE A 115 -13.36 -8.97 0.75
N GLU A 116 -12.32 -9.04 -0.07
CA GLU A 116 -11.25 -10.03 0.00
C GLU A 116 -9.97 -9.34 0.48
N LEU A 117 -9.32 -9.90 1.49
CA LEU A 117 -8.05 -9.41 2.03
C LEU A 117 -6.91 -10.32 1.58
N PRO A 118 -5.73 -9.76 1.27
CA PRO A 118 -4.53 -10.57 1.08
C PRO A 118 -3.99 -11.08 2.41
N ASP A 119 -3.13 -12.10 2.34
CA ASP A 119 -2.27 -12.46 3.46
C ASP A 119 -1.21 -11.36 3.67
N TYR A 120 -0.92 -11.03 4.92
CA TYR A 120 0.09 -10.05 5.26
C TYR A 120 1.24 -10.67 6.03
N VAL A 121 2.47 -10.52 5.56
CA VAL A 121 3.66 -10.69 6.39
C VAL A 121 3.75 -9.48 7.31
N CYS A 122 3.69 -9.68 8.62
CA CYS A 122 3.66 -8.59 9.60
C CYS A 122 4.77 -8.71 10.65
N TYR A 123 5.34 -7.58 11.01
CA TYR A 123 5.97 -7.45 12.32
C TYR A 123 4.87 -7.17 13.32
N ALA A 124 4.61 -8.13 14.19
CA ALA A 124 3.46 -8.09 15.08
C ALA A 124 3.84 -8.40 16.52
N ARG A 125 3.20 -7.72 17.48
CA ARG A 125 3.37 -7.95 18.93
C ARG A 125 2.03 -7.82 19.63
N GLU A 126 1.87 -8.66 20.63
CA GLU A 126 0.72 -8.64 21.52
C GLU A 126 0.97 -7.69 22.69
N PHE A 127 -0.04 -6.92 23.03
CA PHE A 127 -0.03 -5.93 24.10
C PHE A 127 -1.31 -6.03 24.93
N THR A 128 -1.22 -5.45 26.12
CA THR A 128 -2.35 -5.26 27.01
C THR A 128 -2.38 -3.79 27.43
N GLY A 129 -3.52 -3.15 27.33
CA GLY A 129 -3.71 -1.75 27.70
C GLY A 129 -5.07 -1.52 28.34
N THR A 130 -5.32 -0.29 28.76
CA THR A 130 -6.57 0.14 29.40
C THR A 130 -7.28 1.24 28.60
N SER A 131 -6.63 1.75 27.56
CA SER A 131 -7.10 2.88 26.77
C SER A 131 -6.63 2.81 25.31
N PHE A 132 -7.24 3.62 24.45
CA PHE A 132 -6.75 3.84 23.09
C PHE A 132 -5.39 4.52 23.03
N ASP A 133 -5.07 5.36 24.02
CA ASP A 133 -3.75 6.00 24.07
C ASP A 133 -2.65 4.94 24.27
N ASP A 134 -2.95 3.84 24.95
CA ASP A 134 -2.04 2.71 25.05
C ASP A 134 -1.84 2.03 23.68
N GLU A 135 -2.91 1.77 22.93
CA GLU A 135 -2.84 1.20 21.58
C GLU A 135 -1.94 2.06 20.64
N TYR A 136 -2.05 3.39 20.73
CA TYR A 136 -1.21 4.29 19.94
C TYR A 136 0.24 4.30 20.37
N ARG A 137 0.48 4.37 21.68
CA ARG A 137 1.84 4.34 22.21
C ARG A 137 2.55 3.06 21.79
N ASP A 138 1.87 1.92 21.89
CA ASP A 138 2.43 0.61 21.62
C ASP A 138 2.65 0.40 20.11
N MET A 139 1.72 0.87 19.25
CA MET A 139 1.91 0.88 17.80
C MET A 139 3.11 1.76 17.41
N TYR A 140 3.24 2.95 17.99
CA TYR A 140 4.37 3.84 17.72
C TYR A 140 5.71 3.24 18.17
N GLY A 141 5.71 2.58 19.32
CA GLY A 141 6.87 1.84 19.83
C GLY A 141 7.28 0.72 18.88
N LEU A 142 6.30 -0.06 18.41
CA LEU A 142 6.50 -1.16 17.48
C LEU A 142 7.04 -0.68 16.12
N CYS A 143 6.54 0.46 15.60
CA CYS A 143 7.08 1.09 14.40
C CYS A 143 8.57 1.44 14.57
N THR A 144 8.91 2.05 15.70
CA THR A 144 10.29 2.43 16.01
C THR A 144 11.20 1.20 16.06
N GLU A 145 10.72 0.09 16.63
CA GLU A 145 11.45 -1.18 16.69
C GLU A 145 11.64 -1.77 15.28
N ALA A 146 10.58 -1.81 14.47
CA ALA A 146 10.63 -2.31 13.10
C ALA A 146 11.65 -1.51 12.24
N PHE A 147 11.68 -0.18 12.38
CA PHE A 147 12.66 0.67 11.72
C PHE A 147 14.10 0.34 12.15
N LYS A 148 14.35 0.18 13.46
CA LYS A 148 15.68 -0.16 13.98
C LYS A 148 16.17 -1.51 13.47
N LYS A 149 15.28 -2.45 13.23
CA LYS A 149 15.56 -3.77 12.66
C LYS A 149 15.72 -3.75 11.13
N GLY A 150 15.46 -2.62 10.49
CA GLY A 150 15.58 -2.47 9.03
C GLY A 150 14.47 -3.13 8.22
N TYR A 151 13.32 -3.43 8.82
CA TYR A 151 12.17 -3.98 8.10
C TYR A 151 11.60 -2.96 7.11
N ARG A 152 11.24 -3.44 5.91
CA ARG A 152 10.58 -2.64 4.88
C ARG A 152 9.08 -2.78 4.99
N MET A 153 8.42 -1.66 5.29
CA MET A 153 6.96 -1.58 5.40
C MET A 153 6.33 -1.39 4.02
N ILE A 154 5.15 -1.95 3.82
CA ILE A 154 4.36 -1.74 2.60
C ILE A 154 3.68 -0.37 2.71
N ALA A 155 4.10 0.59 1.87
CA ALA A 155 3.60 1.97 1.94
C ALA A 155 2.10 2.11 1.62
N THR A 156 1.52 1.16 0.91
CA THR A 156 0.11 1.15 0.48
C THR A 156 -0.81 0.40 1.43
N GLU A 157 -0.25 -0.31 2.41
CA GLU A 157 -1.03 -1.06 3.38
C GLU A 157 -0.93 -0.41 4.76
N PRO A 158 -2.07 -0.07 5.37
CA PRO A 158 -2.09 0.58 6.67
C PRO A 158 -1.64 -0.38 7.77
N MET A 159 -1.01 0.18 8.80
CA MET A 159 -0.85 -0.53 10.07
C MET A 159 -2.22 -0.80 10.68
N PHE A 160 -2.35 -1.91 11.38
CA PHE A 160 -3.62 -2.30 11.96
C PHE A 160 -3.49 -2.96 13.33
N ILE A 161 -4.58 -2.90 14.06
CA ILE A 161 -4.72 -3.50 15.39
C ILE A 161 -5.74 -4.64 15.30
N ILE A 162 -5.40 -5.80 15.80
CA ILE A 162 -6.32 -6.93 15.98
C ILE A 162 -6.80 -6.89 17.42
N GLN A 163 -8.09 -6.69 17.64
CA GLN A 163 -8.70 -6.65 18.98
C GLN A 163 -9.08 -8.04 19.42
N LYS A 164 -8.33 -8.64 20.35
CA LYS A 164 -8.59 -9.97 20.89
C LYS A 164 -9.73 -9.93 21.91
N ARG A 165 -10.96 -9.80 21.41
CA ARG A 165 -12.18 -9.75 22.19
C ARG A 165 -13.23 -10.70 21.63
N ASP A 166 -13.77 -11.55 22.46
CA ASP A 166 -14.89 -12.43 22.11
C ASP A 166 -16.24 -11.73 22.32
N ASP A 167 -16.27 -10.68 23.14
CA ASP A 167 -17.46 -9.93 23.53
C ASP A 167 -17.74 -8.68 22.68
N PHE A 168 -17.06 -8.51 21.55
CA PHE A 168 -17.23 -7.33 20.66
C PHE A 168 -18.69 -7.05 20.31
N PHE A 169 -19.49 -8.10 20.16
CA PHE A 169 -20.91 -8.00 19.80
C PHE A 169 -21.85 -7.81 21.00
N VAL A 170 -21.36 -7.88 22.24
CA VAL A 170 -22.22 -7.91 23.45
C VAL A 170 -22.43 -6.52 24.06
N GLY A 171 -21.70 -5.49 23.57
CA GLY A 171 -21.89 -4.11 23.99
C GLY A 171 -21.66 -3.92 25.50
N GLY A 172 -20.45 -4.08 25.98
CA GLY A 172 -20.10 -3.93 27.39
C GLY A 172 -19.55 -2.54 27.69
N ALA A 173 -20.21 -1.79 28.55
CA ALA A 173 -19.61 -0.64 29.21
C ALA A 173 -18.60 -1.13 30.26
N GLY A 174 -17.37 -0.59 30.23
CA GLY A 174 -16.36 -0.84 31.23
C GLY A 174 -15.39 -1.95 30.84
N ILE A 175 -14.43 -1.62 29.96
CA ILE A 175 -13.31 -2.50 29.66
C ILE A 175 -12.22 -2.16 30.66
N GLU A 176 -11.94 -3.07 31.58
CA GLU A 176 -10.84 -2.93 32.53
C GLU A 176 -9.50 -3.22 31.85
N GLU A 177 -9.49 -4.07 30.82
CA GLU A 177 -8.28 -4.50 30.11
C GLU A 177 -8.55 -4.78 28.63
N LEU A 178 -7.71 -4.26 27.76
CA LEU A 178 -7.73 -4.46 26.32
C LEU A 178 -6.56 -5.37 25.91
N ASN A 179 -6.86 -6.52 25.35
CA ASN A 179 -5.86 -7.39 24.72
C ASN A 179 -5.88 -7.18 23.20
N TYR A 180 -4.76 -6.81 22.63
CA TYR A 180 -4.66 -6.50 21.20
C TYR A 180 -3.30 -6.86 20.61
N VAL A 181 -3.27 -7.02 19.29
CA VAL A 181 -2.03 -7.22 18.54
C VAL A 181 -1.85 -6.02 17.60
N CYS A 182 -0.75 -5.32 17.77
CA CYS A 182 -0.31 -4.32 16.79
C CYS A 182 0.40 -5.02 15.62
N CYS A 183 0.01 -4.70 14.40
CA CYS A 183 0.52 -5.32 13.18
C CYS A 183 1.03 -4.27 12.20
N ILE A 184 2.26 -4.45 11.73
CA ILE A 184 2.89 -3.63 10.71
C ILE A 184 3.11 -4.50 9.47
N PRO A 185 2.37 -4.28 8.37
CA PRO A 185 2.57 -4.99 7.12
C PRO A 185 3.96 -4.73 6.53
N LEU A 186 4.64 -5.79 6.14
CA LEU A 186 5.99 -5.77 5.60
C LEU A 186 6.02 -6.30 4.18
N GLU A 187 7.03 -5.88 3.41
CA GLU A 187 7.32 -6.51 2.13
C GLU A 187 7.53 -8.04 2.31
N PRO A 188 7.02 -8.87 1.39
CA PRO A 188 7.01 -10.34 1.57
C PRO A 188 8.39 -10.97 1.82
N ASP A 189 9.46 -10.37 1.29
CA ASP A 189 10.83 -10.82 1.48
C ASP A 189 11.42 -10.46 2.85
N CYS A 190 10.69 -9.74 3.70
CA CYS A 190 11.01 -9.51 5.11
C CYS A 190 10.56 -10.67 6.03
N ALA A 191 10.00 -11.76 5.49
CA ALA A 191 9.57 -12.91 6.28
C ALA A 191 10.78 -13.52 7.04
N SER A 192 10.61 -13.72 8.35
CA SER A 192 11.64 -14.24 9.27
C SER A 192 10.99 -14.91 10.47
N GLU A 193 11.79 -15.47 11.38
CA GLU A 193 11.29 -16.05 12.63
C GLU A 193 10.64 -15.01 13.57
N GLU A 194 10.95 -13.74 13.41
CA GLU A 194 10.39 -12.65 14.21
C GLU A 194 9.10 -12.05 13.60
N THR A 195 8.75 -12.45 12.39
CA THR A 195 7.55 -12.00 11.68
C THR A 195 6.48 -13.08 11.68
N THR A 196 5.25 -12.69 11.43
CA THR A 196 4.12 -13.64 11.34
C THR A 196 3.26 -13.36 10.13
N VAL A 197 2.61 -14.39 9.58
CA VAL A 197 1.63 -14.22 8.53
C VAL A 197 0.25 -14.04 9.17
N ILE A 198 -0.36 -12.90 8.91
CA ILE A 198 -1.75 -12.64 9.26
C ILE A 198 -2.61 -13.04 8.07
N PRO A 199 -3.44 -14.08 8.20
CA PRO A 199 -4.20 -14.60 7.07
C PRO A 199 -5.22 -13.59 6.56
N GLY A 200 -5.36 -13.53 5.24
CA GLY A 200 -6.39 -12.79 4.53
C GLY A 200 -7.70 -13.57 4.42
N GLY A 201 -8.35 -13.44 3.27
CA GLY A 201 -9.62 -14.09 2.93
C GLY A 201 -10.84 -13.18 3.00
N LYS A 202 -12.04 -13.77 2.95
CA LYS A 202 -13.31 -13.04 3.00
C LYS A 202 -13.46 -12.28 4.32
N ALA A 203 -13.85 -11.02 4.24
CA ALA A 203 -14.06 -10.18 5.40
C ALA A 203 -15.18 -9.16 5.18
N LEU A 204 -15.91 -8.82 6.24
CA LEU A 204 -16.81 -7.67 6.24
C LEU A 204 -16.01 -6.41 6.61
N SER A 205 -16.20 -5.36 5.86
CA SER A 205 -15.48 -4.09 5.98
C SER A 205 -16.44 -2.94 6.23
N ILE A 206 -16.13 -2.12 7.23
CA ILE A 206 -16.80 -0.84 7.50
C ILE A 206 -15.74 0.25 7.44
N LEU A 207 -15.95 1.27 6.61
CA LEU A 207 -15.13 2.48 6.63
C LEU A 207 -15.79 3.52 7.53
N TYR A 208 -15.06 3.98 8.53
CA TYR A 208 -15.55 4.92 9.54
C TYR A 208 -14.75 6.21 9.56
N TYR A 209 -15.45 7.32 9.72
CA TYR A 209 -14.92 8.67 9.85
C TYR A 209 -15.26 9.23 11.21
N GLY A 210 -14.26 9.67 11.97
CA GLY A 210 -14.42 10.28 13.27
C GLY A 210 -13.68 9.56 14.38
N ASP A 211 -14.04 9.94 15.61
CA ASP A 211 -13.43 9.40 16.81
C ASP A 211 -13.72 7.90 17.04
N TYR A 212 -12.86 7.26 17.80
CA TYR A 212 -12.97 5.81 18.07
C TYR A 212 -14.06 5.42 19.06
N LYS A 213 -14.69 6.38 19.72
CA LYS A 213 -15.72 6.11 20.72
C LYS A 213 -17.06 5.76 20.07
N SER A 214 -17.49 6.58 19.13
CA SER A 214 -18.78 6.42 18.47
C SER A 214 -18.90 5.13 17.64
N ILE A 215 -17.81 4.68 17.02
CA ILE A 215 -17.84 3.49 16.17
C ILE A 215 -18.02 2.20 16.98
N ARG A 216 -17.58 2.16 18.23
CA ARG A 216 -17.76 0.98 19.10
C ARG A 216 -19.23 0.60 19.30
N GLU A 217 -20.11 1.58 19.24
CA GLU A 217 -21.56 1.36 19.39
C GLU A 217 -22.20 0.98 18.05
N LEU A 218 -21.68 1.51 16.94
CA LEU A 218 -22.29 1.37 15.62
C LEU A 218 -21.82 0.12 14.86
N ALA A 219 -20.52 -0.19 14.92
CA ALA A 219 -19.95 -1.27 14.12
C ALA A 219 -20.51 -2.66 14.44
N PRO A 220 -20.73 -3.04 15.73
CA PRO A 220 -21.30 -4.36 16.04
C PRO A 220 -22.65 -4.61 15.39
N ALA A 221 -23.55 -3.64 15.45
CA ALA A 221 -24.89 -3.77 14.88
C ALA A 221 -24.86 -3.97 13.36
N LEU A 222 -24.06 -3.16 12.67
CA LEU A 222 -23.91 -3.25 11.20
C LEU A 222 -23.28 -4.58 10.77
N LEU A 223 -22.25 -5.04 11.48
CA LEU A 223 -21.60 -6.32 11.19
C LEU A 223 -22.56 -7.49 11.41
N LEU A 224 -23.33 -7.49 12.50
CA LEU A 224 -24.33 -8.53 12.80
C LEU A 224 -25.44 -8.58 11.76
N GLU A 225 -25.96 -7.42 11.34
CA GLU A 225 -26.98 -7.32 10.30
C GLU A 225 -26.47 -7.91 8.98
N LYS A 226 -25.25 -7.49 8.55
CA LYS A 226 -24.67 -7.95 7.29
C LYS A 226 -24.28 -9.44 7.33
N MET A 227 -23.81 -9.95 8.46
CA MET A 227 -23.56 -11.39 8.62
C MET A 227 -24.85 -12.21 8.48
N LYS A 228 -25.98 -11.74 9.05
CA LYS A 228 -27.25 -12.41 8.91
C LYS A 228 -27.76 -12.37 7.46
N GLU A 229 -27.66 -11.21 6.80
CA GLU A 229 -28.04 -11.04 5.39
C GLU A 229 -27.31 -12.03 4.48
N LEU A 230 -26.01 -12.20 4.67
CA LEU A 230 -25.13 -13.01 3.84
C LEU A 230 -24.91 -14.44 4.36
N ASN A 231 -25.57 -14.83 5.44
CA ASN A 231 -25.38 -16.13 6.12
C ASN A 231 -23.92 -16.45 6.45
N LEU A 232 -23.21 -15.46 7.00
CA LEU A 232 -21.79 -15.56 7.35
C LEU A 232 -21.59 -15.68 8.86
N LYS A 233 -20.45 -16.27 9.25
CA LYS A 233 -20.00 -16.38 10.64
C LYS A 233 -18.62 -15.72 10.81
N PRO A 234 -18.29 -15.20 12.00
CA PRO A 234 -16.94 -14.72 12.27
C PRO A 234 -15.91 -15.84 12.07
N ALA A 235 -14.77 -15.50 11.45
CA ALA A 235 -13.62 -16.40 11.25
C ALA A 235 -12.36 -15.89 11.97
N GLY A 236 -12.47 -14.83 12.74
CA GLY A 236 -11.37 -14.23 13.49
C GLY A 236 -11.80 -12.98 14.24
N TYR A 237 -10.82 -12.30 14.81
CA TYR A 237 -11.04 -11.07 15.56
C TYR A 237 -11.17 -9.85 14.67
N LEU A 238 -11.84 -8.81 15.17
CA LEU A 238 -11.96 -7.52 14.50
C LEU A 238 -10.58 -6.88 14.33
N ARG A 239 -10.34 -6.34 13.13
CA ARG A 239 -9.12 -5.59 12.79
C ARG A 239 -9.49 -4.14 12.56
N GLY A 240 -8.77 -3.21 13.20
CA GLY A 240 -8.86 -1.78 12.95
C GLY A 240 -7.68 -1.33 12.10
N LEU A 241 -7.90 -1.06 10.80
CA LEU A 241 -6.89 -0.58 9.86
C LEU A 241 -6.90 0.94 9.87
N CYS A 242 -5.82 1.52 10.33
CA CYS A 242 -5.69 2.97 10.55
C CYS A 242 -5.28 3.68 9.27
N LEU A 243 -6.24 4.22 8.52
CA LEU A 243 -5.98 4.94 7.26
C LEU A 243 -5.53 6.38 7.50
N ILE A 244 -6.17 7.08 8.44
CA ILE A 244 -5.73 8.38 8.98
C ILE A 244 -5.83 8.29 10.49
N ALA A 245 -4.72 8.45 11.18
CA ALA A 245 -4.61 8.20 12.60
C ALA A 245 -3.70 9.22 13.30
N PRO A 246 -3.76 9.35 14.63
CA PRO A 246 -2.98 10.31 15.41
C PRO A 246 -1.46 10.23 15.21
N TYR A 247 -0.94 9.05 14.92
CA TYR A 247 0.51 8.86 14.69
C TYR A 247 1.00 9.40 13.34
N MET A 248 0.10 9.82 12.44
CA MET A 248 0.46 10.44 11.15
C MET A 248 0.74 11.94 11.28
N GLY A 249 0.31 12.59 12.36
CA GLY A 249 0.57 14.00 12.65
C GLY A 249 -0.30 14.51 13.78
N LYS A 250 0.27 15.35 14.63
CA LYS A 250 -0.46 15.98 15.76
C LYS A 250 -1.49 17.02 15.31
N GLU A 251 -1.38 17.46 14.06
CA GLU A 251 -2.26 18.45 13.44
C GLU A 251 -3.60 17.84 12.98
N ILE A 252 -3.71 16.50 12.95
CA ILE A 252 -4.93 15.85 12.45
C ILE A 252 -5.99 15.89 13.56
N ASP A 253 -7.09 16.57 13.24
CA ASP A 253 -8.28 16.63 14.10
C ASP A 253 -8.83 15.20 14.29
N PRO A 254 -9.14 14.77 15.53
CA PRO A 254 -9.74 13.46 15.79
C PRO A 254 -11.02 13.18 14.99
N ASP A 255 -11.83 14.20 14.72
CA ASP A 255 -13.03 14.08 13.88
C ASP A 255 -12.71 13.76 12.41
N LYS A 256 -11.44 13.85 12.02
CA LYS A 256 -10.94 13.52 10.68
C LYS A 256 -10.23 12.17 10.61
N PHE A 257 -10.19 11.41 11.69
CA PHE A 257 -9.64 10.08 11.66
C PHE A 257 -10.45 9.19 10.72
N VAL A 258 -9.75 8.31 10.04
CA VAL A 258 -10.36 7.33 9.12
C VAL A 258 -9.84 5.95 9.47
N THR A 259 -10.75 5.07 9.85
CA THR A 259 -10.43 3.70 10.20
C THR A 259 -11.30 2.75 9.40
N ARG A 260 -10.68 1.75 8.82
CA ARG A 260 -11.39 0.61 8.25
C ARG A 260 -11.46 -0.50 9.29
N TYR A 261 -12.66 -0.81 9.74
CA TYR A 261 -12.90 -1.97 10.57
C TYR A 261 -13.17 -3.18 9.70
N VAL A 262 -12.47 -4.27 9.97
CA VAL A 262 -12.53 -5.48 9.16
C VAL A 262 -12.74 -6.68 10.07
N LEU A 263 -13.80 -7.45 9.81
CA LEU A 263 -14.09 -8.69 10.48
C LEU A 263 -13.91 -9.86 9.50
N PRO A 264 -12.91 -10.73 9.68
CA PRO A 264 -12.79 -11.96 8.92
C PRO A 264 -14.04 -12.83 9.09
N VAL A 265 -14.56 -13.37 7.98
CA VAL A 265 -15.79 -14.16 7.97
C VAL A 265 -15.63 -15.44 7.15
N LYS A 266 -16.51 -16.42 7.45
CA LYS A 266 -16.67 -17.67 6.71
C LYS A 266 -18.16 -18.02 6.55
N GLU A 267 -18.45 -18.90 5.63
CA GLU A 267 -19.77 -19.48 5.40
C GLU A 267 -20.21 -20.40 6.54
#